data_9d1f7d8815ce4e97b564ffca4f5243a1
#
_entry.id   9d1f7d8815ce4e97b564ffca4f5243a1
#
_cell.length_a   1.000
_cell.length_b   1.000
_cell.length_c   1.000
_cell.angle_alpha   90.00
_cell.angle_beta   90.00
_cell.angle_gamma   90.00
#
_symmetry.space_group_name_H-M   'P 1'
#
loop_
_entity.id
_entity.type
_entity.pdbx_description
1 polymer ?
#
loop_
_entity_poly.entity_id
_entity_poly.type
_entity_poly.pdbx_seq_one_letter_code
_entity_poly.pdbx_strand_id
1 'polypeptide(L)'
;MKTFLKPLTMAEEQYYLQQYQRGDMEAKNILIERNLRLVAHVVKKYQGTDVELDDLISIGTIGLMKAISTFDSTKAARLSTYAGKCINNELLMLFRSRKKHSREISLYEPIGTDKEGNEISLLDVMEGPAVDVVEEYSTREDIRHVLDSMKSVLSSKEYEVICCRFGLFGQKEQTQREIARHLHISRSYVSRIE
;
A
#
# COMPACT_ATOMS: atom_id res chain seq x y z
N MET A 1 -11.87 -31.52 20.73
CA MET A 1 -11.53 -30.11 21.02
C MET A 1 -10.30 -30.08 21.89
N LYS A 2 -9.17 -29.51 21.45
CA LYS A 2 -8.01 -29.30 22.32
C LYS A 2 -8.41 -28.24 23.34
N THR A 3 -8.48 -28.61 24.59
CA THR A 3 -8.80 -27.71 25.71
C THR A 3 -7.63 -26.75 25.89
N PHE A 4 -7.89 -25.45 25.98
CA PHE A 4 -6.85 -24.45 26.26
C PHE A 4 -6.11 -24.80 27.56
N LEU A 5 -4.83 -24.56 27.60
CA LEU A 5 -4.02 -24.75 28.80
C LEU A 5 -4.53 -23.86 29.95
N LYS A 6 -4.31 -24.29 31.19
CA LYS A 6 -4.67 -23.49 32.36
C LYS A 6 -3.91 -22.16 32.34
N PRO A 7 -4.56 -21.03 32.70
CA PRO A 7 -3.89 -19.74 32.79
C PRO A 7 -2.79 -19.78 33.88
N LEU A 8 -1.78 -18.95 33.71
CA LEU A 8 -0.71 -18.77 34.68
C LEU A 8 -1.24 -18.09 35.96
N THR A 9 -0.66 -18.41 37.09
CA THR A 9 -0.80 -17.61 38.31
C THR A 9 -0.06 -16.28 38.18
N MET A 10 -0.36 -15.30 39.02
CA MET A 10 0.34 -14.01 39.02
C MET A 10 1.86 -14.16 39.20
N ALA A 11 2.29 -15.07 40.05
CA ALA A 11 3.72 -15.30 40.29
C ALA A 11 4.41 -15.91 39.07
N GLU A 12 3.78 -16.89 38.42
CA GLU A 12 4.28 -17.50 37.18
C GLU A 12 4.31 -16.50 36.04
N GLU A 13 3.27 -15.66 35.89
CA GLU A 13 3.21 -14.61 34.85
C GLU A 13 4.37 -13.62 35.02
N GLN A 14 4.63 -13.16 36.24
CA GLN A 14 5.76 -12.28 36.53
C GLN A 14 7.11 -12.95 36.26
N TYR A 15 7.24 -14.22 36.64
CA TYR A 15 8.46 -14.98 36.37
C TYR A 15 8.76 -15.07 34.87
N TYR A 16 7.79 -15.48 34.05
CA TYR A 16 7.99 -15.59 32.60
C TYR A 16 8.17 -14.25 31.92
N LEU A 17 7.54 -13.19 32.42
CA LEU A 17 7.79 -11.83 31.91
C LEU A 17 9.24 -11.39 32.16
N GLN A 18 9.81 -11.70 33.34
CA GLN A 18 11.20 -11.40 33.66
C GLN A 18 12.17 -12.22 32.78
N GLN A 19 11.89 -13.52 32.59
CA GLN A 19 12.70 -14.36 31.70
C GLN A 19 12.68 -13.84 30.27
N TYR A 20 11.51 -13.47 29.76
CA TYR A 20 11.39 -12.88 28.42
C TYR A 20 12.18 -11.56 28.31
N GLN A 21 12.15 -10.69 29.32
CA GLN A 21 12.97 -9.47 29.35
C GLN A 21 14.48 -9.75 29.33
N ARG A 22 14.91 -10.91 29.81
CA ARG A 22 16.30 -11.39 29.72
C ARG A 22 16.66 -12.06 28.40
N GLY A 23 15.70 -12.15 27.45
CA GLY A 23 15.90 -12.69 26.10
C GLY A 23 15.45 -14.14 25.93
N ASP A 24 14.78 -14.75 26.92
CA ASP A 24 14.26 -16.10 26.79
C ASP A 24 13.00 -16.15 25.90
N MET A 25 13.16 -16.74 24.71
CA MET A 25 12.05 -16.86 23.73
C MET A 25 11.06 -17.97 24.10
N GLU A 26 11.47 -18.99 24.88
CA GLU A 26 10.54 -20.02 25.37
C GLU A 26 9.56 -19.42 26.39
N ALA A 27 10.03 -18.54 27.24
CA ALA A 27 9.16 -17.80 28.15
C ALA A 27 8.07 -17.01 27.41
N LYS A 28 8.40 -16.40 26.26
CA LYS A 28 7.42 -15.74 25.39
C LYS A 28 6.37 -16.71 24.88
N ASN A 29 6.78 -17.87 24.40
CA ASN A 29 5.86 -18.88 23.87
C ASN A 29 4.90 -19.38 24.95
N ILE A 30 5.41 -19.64 26.16
CA ILE A 30 4.58 -20.03 27.31
C ILE A 30 3.57 -18.95 27.66
N LEU A 31 3.98 -17.67 27.66
CA LEU A 31 3.07 -16.55 27.90
C LEU A 31 1.96 -16.48 26.86
N ILE A 32 2.26 -16.72 25.59
CA ILE A 32 1.27 -16.74 24.51
C ILE A 32 0.30 -17.90 24.71
N GLU A 33 0.80 -19.14 24.81
CA GLU A 33 -0.02 -20.35 24.89
C GLU A 33 -0.98 -20.33 26.09
N ARG A 34 -0.51 -19.89 27.25
CA ARG A 34 -1.31 -19.81 28.46
C ARG A 34 -2.35 -18.69 28.47
N ASN A 35 -2.21 -17.70 27.54
CA ASN A 35 -3.15 -16.60 27.39
C ASN A 35 -4.07 -16.73 26.15
N LEU A 36 -3.99 -17.80 25.34
CA LEU A 36 -4.88 -18.02 24.19
C LEU A 36 -6.37 -18.05 24.57
N ARG A 37 -6.69 -18.48 25.78
CA ARG A 37 -8.07 -18.41 26.29
C ARG A 37 -8.62 -16.97 26.34
N LEU A 38 -7.76 -15.98 26.62
CA LEU A 38 -8.13 -14.57 26.58
C LEU A 38 -8.46 -14.12 25.16
N VAL A 39 -7.68 -14.57 24.16
CA VAL A 39 -7.96 -14.31 22.75
C VAL A 39 -9.36 -14.81 22.40
N ALA A 40 -9.64 -16.09 22.68
CA ALA A 40 -10.96 -16.69 22.41
C ALA A 40 -12.10 -15.92 23.10
N HIS A 41 -11.88 -15.45 24.33
CA HIS A 41 -12.87 -14.64 25.04
C HIS A 41 -13.15 -13.29 24.38
N VAL A 42 -12.11 -12.58 23.91
CA VAL A 42 -12.27 -11.28 23.22
C VAL A 42 -12.92 -11.48 21.86
N VAL A 43 -12.47 -12.48 21.08
CA VAL A 43 -12.99 -12.82 19.76
C VAL A 43 -14.48 -13.16 19.79
N LYS A 44 -14.95 -13.78 20.87
CA LYS A 44 -16.39 -14.11 21.03
C LYS A 44 -17.31 -12.91 20.85
N LYS A 45 -16.86 -11.68 21.12
CA LYS A 45 -17.64 -10.45 20.90
C LYS A 45 -17.90 -10.13 19.43
N TYR A 46 -17.10 -10.72 18.54
CA TYR A 46 -17.13 -10.49 17.09
C TYR A 46 -17.74 -11.69 16.32
N GLN A 47 -18.32 -12.67 17.03
CA GLN A 47 -19.07 -13.73 16.40
C GLN A 47 -20.31 -13.15 15.71
N GLY A 48 -20.56 -13.59 14.47
CA GLY A 48 -21.66 -13.04 13.64
C GLY A 48 -21.24 -11.92 12.68
N THR A 49 -19.94 -11.66 12.57
CA THR A 49 -19.38 -10.84 11.48
C THR A 49 -19.05 -11.71 10.26
N ASP A 50 -18.83 -11.10 9.09
CA ASP A 50 -18.48 -11.79 7.84
C ASP A 50 -17.06 -12.40 7.85
N VAL A 51 -16.38 -12.43 9.01
CA VAL A 51 -15.04 -12.96 9.19
C VAL A 51 -15.13 -14.33 9.85
N GLU A 52 -14.39 -15.29 9.30
CA GLU A 52 -14.32 -16.62 9.90
C GLU A 52 -13.69 -16.56 11.32
N LEU A 53 -14.17 -17.45 12.19
CA LEU A 53 -13.75 -17.50 13.59
C LEU A 53 -12.24 -17.75 13.71
N ASP A 54 -11.68 -18.58 12.85
CA ASP A 54 -10.27 -18.94 12.84
C ASP A 54 -9.40 -17.76 12.45
N ASP A 55 -9.87 -16.92 11.51
CA ASP A 55 -9.20 -15.66 11.15
C ASP A 55 -9.20 -14.67 12.31
N LEU A 56 -10.34 -14.52 13.00
CA LEU A 56 -10.44 -13.65 14.16
C LEU A 56 -9.51 -14.12 15.28
N ILE A 57 -9.39 -15.43 15.53
CA ILE A 57 -8.46 -16.00 16.52
C ILE A 57 -7.01 -15.73 16.10
N SER A 58 -6.68 -15.89 14.83
CA SER A 58 -5.34 -15.65 14.30
C SER A 58 -4.94 -14.19 14.48
N ILE A 59 -5.79 -13.24 14.08
CA ILE A 59 -5.56 -11.80 14.27
C ILE A 59 -5.51 -11.44 15.76
N GLY A 60 -6.39 -12.00 16.57
CA GLY A 60 -6.38 -11.81 18.01
C GLY A 60 -5.09 -12.31 18.65
N THR A 61 -4.54 -13.43 18.16
CA THR A 61 -3.25 -13.96 18.62
C THR A 61 -2.09 -13.02 18.27
N ILE A 62 -2.11 -12.38 17.08
CA ILE A 62 -1.14 -11.34 16.76
C ILE A 62 -1.23 -10.18 17.76
N GLY A 63 -2.45 -9.76 18.12
CA GLY A 63 -2.66 -8.74 19.14
C GLY A 63 -2.10 -9.12 20.51
N LEU A 64 -2.25 -10.39 20.92
CA LEU A 64 -1.66 -10.93 22.14
C LEU A 64 -0.12 -10.92 22.06
N MET A 65 0.46 -11.36 20.95
CA MET A 65 1.92 -11.35 20.74
C MET A 65 2.51 -9.94 20.82
N LYS A 66 1.85 -8.96 20.21
CA LYS A 66 2.22 -7.54 20.32
C LYS A 66 2.14 -7.06 21.77
N ALA A 67 1.06 -7.41 22.47
CA ALA A 67 0.89 -7.06 23.87
C ALA A 67 2.03 -7.58 24.75
N ILE A 68 2.39 -8.86 24.64
CA ILE A 68 3.49 -9.45 25.40
C ILE A 68 4.82 -8.76 25.08
N SER A 69 5.06 -8.42 23.83
CA SER A 69 6.31 -7.78 23.39
C SER A 69 6.45 -6.32 23.85
N THR A 70 5.33 -5.62 24.07
CA THR A 70 5.32 -4.19 24.44
C THR A 70 4.89 -3.94 25.88
N PHE A 71 4.62 -5.02 26.64
CA PHE A 71 4.15 -4.89 28.01
C PHE A 71 5.27 -4.38 28.94
N ASP A 72 4.96 -3.33 29.67
CA ASP A 72 5.82 -2.76 30.69
C ASP A 72 5.31 -3.16 32.09
N SER A 73 6.03 -4.05 32.74
CA SER A 73 5.69 -4.55 34.07
C SER A 73 5.85 -3.52 35.19
N THR A 74 6.49 -2.38 34.93
CA THR A 74 6.65 -1.28 35.91
C THR A 74 5.37 -0.49 36.09
N LYS A 75 4.48 -0.52 35.10
CA LYS A 75 3.16 0.12 35.19
C LYS A 75 2.17 -0.77 35.92
N ALA A 76 1.34 -0.18 36.76
CA ALA A 76 0.39 -0.89 37.66
C ALA A 76 -0.74 -1.68 36.94
N ALA A 77 -0.64 -1.90 35.60
CA ALA A 77 -1.63 -2.61 34.81
C ALA A 77 -1.33 -4.11 34.76
N ARG A 78 -2.38 -4.94 34.85
CA ARG A 78 -2.24 -6.39 34.61
C ARG A 78 -2.03 -6.70 33.15
N LEU A 79 -1.20 -7.69 32.82
CA LEU A 79 -0.98 -8.17 31.47
C LEU A 79 -2.30 -8.48 30.75
N SER A 80 -3.23 -9.16 31.41
CA SER A 80 -4.53 -9.54 30.84
C SER A 80 -5.37 -8.33 30.39
N THR A 81 -5.33 -7.23 31.16
CA THR A 81 -6.05 -5.98 30.81
C THR A 81 -5.42 -5.29 29.61
N TYR A 82 -4.09 -5.25 29.56
CA TYR A 82 -3.35 -4.67 28.46
C TYR A 82 -3.50 -5.49 27.19
N ALA A 83 -3.32 -6.81 27.30
CA ALA A 83 -3.49 -7.74 26.18
C ALA A 83 -4.91 -7.70 25.62
N GLY A 84 -5.94 -7.64 26.48
CA GLY A 84 -7.31 -7.50 26.02
C GLY A 84 -7.55 -6.25 25.16
N LYS A 85 -6.91 -5.11 25.49
CA LYS A 85 -6.96 -3.90 24.67
C LYS A 85 -6.21 -4.08 23.35
N CYS A 86 -5.02 -4.66 23.37
CA CYS A 86 -4.23 -4.89 22.15
C CYS A 86 -4.94 -5.85 21.18
N ILE A 87 -5.51 -6.96 21.69
CA ILE A 87 -6.30 -7.90 20.89
C ILE A 87 -7.48 -7.18 20.24
N ASN A 88 -8.24 -6.43 21.04
CA ASN A 88 -9.38 -5.68 20.54
C ASN A 88 -8.99 -4.66 19.47
N ASN A 89 -7.87 -3.96 19.64
CA ASN A 89 -7.36 -2.99 18.66
C ASN A 89 -6.98 -3.65 17.32
N GLU A 90 -6.33 -4.83 17.34
CA GLU A 90 -6.01 -5.57 16.13
C GLU A 90 -7.27 -6.00 15.37
N LEU A 91 -8.28 -6.50 16.07
CA LEU A 91 -9.57 -6.85 15.48
C LEU A 91 -10.27 -5.62 14.86
N LEU A 92 -10.28 -4.49 15.57
CA LEU A 92 -10.82 -3.25 15.03
C LEU A 92 -10.05 -2.74 13.81
N MET A 93 -8.73 -2.91 13.76
CA MET A 93 -7.93 -2.57 12.58
C MET A 93 -8.29 -3.45 11.38
N LEU A 94 -8.51 -4.75 11.58
CA LEU A 94 -8.99 -5.66 10.55
C LEU A 94 -10.32 -5.15 9.95
N PHE A 95 -11.31 -4.83 10.78
CA PHE A 95 -12.61 -4.33 10.31
C PHE A 95 -12.49 -2.98 9.58
N ARG A 96 -11.63 -2.08 10.04
CA ARG A 96 -11.38 -0.81 9.34
C ARG A 96 -10.77 -1.03 7.96
N SER A 97 -9.81 -1.94 7.85
CA SER A 97 -9.20 -2.32 6.58
C SER A 97 -10.23 -2.93 5.63
N ARG A 98 -11.01 -3.90 6.10
CA ARG A 98 -12.10 -4.51 5.31
C ARG A 98 -13.12 -3.48 4.84
N LYS A 99 -13.51 -2.52 5.69
CA LYS A 99 -14.43 -1.45 5.29
C LYS A 99 -13.89 -0.59 4.15
N LYS A 100 -12.58 -0.39 4.04
CA LYS A 100 -11.99 0.34 2.90
C LYS A 100 -12.16 -0.45 1.60
N HIS A 101 -11.97 -1.78 1.65
CA HIS A 101 -12.04 -2.67 0.50
C HIS A 101 -13.47 -3.17 0.20
N SER A 102 -14.46 -2.92 1.07
CA SER A 102 -15.84 -3.38 0.88
C SER A 102 -16.56 -2.75 -0.32
N ARG A 103 -15.97 -1.72 -0.92
CA ARG A 103 -16.49 -1.07 -2.14
C ARG A 103 -15.76 -1.51 -3.40
N GLU A 104 -14.75 -2.34 -3.26
CA GLU A 104 -14.02 -2.91 -4.39
C GLU A 104 -14.85 -4.07 -4.94
N ILE A 105 -15.12 -4.01 -6.24
CA ILE A 105 -15.86 -5.04 -6.98
C ILE A 105 -14.85 -5.73 -7.90
N SER A 106 -14.96 -7.06 -8.03
CA SER A 106 -14.11 -7.79 -8.96
C SER A 106 -14.46 -7.42 -10.39
N LEU A 107 -13.47 -7.17 -11.23
CA LEU A 107 -13.67 -6.93 -12.65
C LEU A 107 -14.26 -8.17 -13.38
N TYR A 108 -14.06 -9.35 -12.80
CA TYR A 108 -14.60 -10.62 -13.32
C TYR A 108 -15.98 -10.97 -12.72
N GLU A 109 -16.56 -10.08 -11.90
CA GLU A 109 -17.89 -10.32 -11.36
C GLU A 109 -18.93 -10.24 -12.49
N PRO A 110 -19.80 -11.27 -12.66
CA PRO A 110 -20.82 -11.26 -13.69
C PRO A 110 -21.86 -10.19 -13.37
N ILE A 111 -22.06 -9.27 -14.30
CA ILE A 111 -23.07 -8.18 -14.21
C ILE A 111 -24.34 -8.50 -14.95
N GLY A 112 -24.34 -9.55 -15.79
CA GLY A 112 -25.49 -9.97 -16.54
C GLY A 112 -25.20 -11.16 -17.45
N THR A 113 -26.15 -11.50 -18.26
CA THR A 113 -26.02 -12.51 -19.32
C THR A 113 -26.46 -11.93 -20.67
N ASP A 114 -25.79 -12.32 -21.73
CA ASP A 114 -26.16 -11.96 -23.08
C ASP A 114 -27.41 -12.72 -23.54
N LYS A 115 -27.90 -12.46 -24.77
CA LYS A 115 -29.08 -13.15 -25.34
C LYS A 115 -28.82 -14.64 -25.62
N GLU A 116 -27.55 -15.03 -25.63
CA GLU A 116 -27.08 -16.40 -25.90
C GLU A 116 -26.84 -17.19 -24.62
N GLY A 117 -26.95 -16.53 -23.45
CA GLY A 117 -26.79 -17.15 -22.13
C GLY A 117 -25.37 -17.13 -21.58
N ASN A 118 -24.41 -16.38 -22.22
CA ASN A 118 -23.08 -16.24 -21.73
C ASN A 118 -23.03 -15.15 -20.64
N GLU A 119 -22.21 -15.35 -19.60
CA GLU A 119 -22.00 -14.36 -18.56
C GLU A 119 -21.17 -13.18 -19.10
N ILE A 120 -21.66 -11.96 -18.86
CA ILE A 120 -20.96 -10.72 -19.17
C ILE A 120 -20.34 -10.22 -17.86
N SER A 121 -19.01 -10.07 -17.84
CA SER A 121 -18.29 -9.52 -16.71
C SER A 121 -18.19 -7.99 -16.78
N LEU A 122 -17.86 -7.36 -15.66
CA LEU A 122 -17.60 -5.91 -15.64
C LEU A 122 -16.44 -5.53 -16.57
N LEU A 123 -15.45 -6.43 -16.72
CA LEU A 123 -14.29 -6.23 -17.62
C LEU A 123 -14.72 -6.11 -19.09
N ASP A 124 -15.73 -6.88 -19.52
CA ASP A 124 -16.18 -6.89 -20.91
C ASP A 124 -16.92 -5.60 -21.30
N VAL A 125 -17.46 -4.89 -20.32
CA VAL A 125 -18.20 -3.62 -20.51
C VAL A 125 -17.31 -2.40 -20.29
N MET A 126 -16.17 -2.56 -19.60
CA MET A 126 -15.24 -1.46 -19.40
C MET A 126 -14.51 -1.13 -20.72
N GLU A 127 -14.88 0.00 -21.30
CA GLU A 127 -14.11 0.57 -22.40
C GLU A 127 -12.74 0.98 -21.90
N GLY A 128 -11.68 0.45 -22.51
CA GLY A 128 -10.34 0.98 -22.36
C GLY A 128 -10.27 2.42 -22.92
N PRO A 129 -9.25 3.21 -22.59
CA PRO A 129 -9.06 4.50 -23.25
C PRO A 129 -9.07 4.26 -24.75
N ALA A 130 -10.04 4.84 -25.43
CA ALA A 130 -10.12 4.76 -26.88
C ALA A 130 -8.88 5.46 -27.45
N VAL A 131 -7.88 4.68 -27.79
CA VAL A 131 -6.71 5.19 -28.52
C VAL A 131 -7.17 5.38 -29.95
N ASP A 132 -7.39 6.63 -30.34
CA ASP A 132 -7.57 6.95 -31.75
C ASP A 132 -6.23 6.74 -32.46
N VAL A 133 -6.11 5.58 -33.10
CA VAL A 133 -4.89 5.17 -33.80
C VAL A 133 -4.55 6.15 -34.93
N VAL A 134 -5.56 6.78 -35.53
CA VAL A 134 -5.37 7.77 -36.59
C VAL A 134 -4.77 9.05 -36.05
N GLU A 135 -5.29 9.53 -34.89
CA GLU A 135 -4.75 10.72 -34.21
C GLU A 135 -3.33 10.46 -33.69
N GLU A 136 -3.08 9.29 -33.11
CA GLU A 136 -1.73 8.93 -32.67
C GLU A 136 -0.73 8.86 -33.84
N TYR A 137 -1.13 8.28 -34.94
CA TYR A 137 -0.29 8.19 -36.13
C TYR A 137 -0.03 9.58 -36.73
N SER A 138 -1.08 10.40 -36.88
CA SER A 138 -0.97 11.79 -37.35
C SER A 138 -0.02 12.61 -36.47
N THR A 139 -0.17 12.52 -35.16
CA THR A 139 0.71 13.22 -34.21
C THR A 139 2.18 12.78 -34.36
N ARG A 140 2.42 11.49 -34.56
CA ARG A 140 3.79 10.98 -34.78
C ARG A 140 4.40 11.51 -36.09
N GLU A 141 3.63 11.57 -37.17
CA GLU A 141 4.07 12.14 -38.45
C GLU A 141 4.33 13.64 -38.31
N ASP A 142 3.45 14.40 -37.67
CA ASP A 142 3.62 15.81 -37.41
C ASP A 142 4.90 16.10 -36.60
N ILE A 143 5.16 15.32 -35.54
CA ILE A 143 6.41 15.43 -34.78
C ILE A 143 7.63 15.16 -35.66
N ARG A 144 7.57 14.15 -36.53
CA ARG A 144 8.67 13.82 -37.46
C ARG A 144 8.93 14.98 -38.42
N HIS A 145 7.88 15.52 -39.02
CA HIS A 145 7.97 16.69 -39.92
C HIS A 145 8.54 17.93 -39.22
N VAL A 146 8.12 18.19 -37.98
CA VAL A 146 8.68 19.29 -37.16
C VAL A 146 10.17 19.08 -36.91
N LEU A 147 10.59 17.90 -36.47
CA LEU A 147 11.99 17.60 -36.20
C LEU A 147 12.89 17.69 -37.45
N ASP A 148 12.39 17.26 -38.59
CA ASP A 148 13.12 17.37 -39.86
C ASP A 148 13.21 18.82 -40.34
N SER A 149 12.13 19.59 -40.22
CA SER A 149 12.08 21.00 -40.57
C SER A 149 12.97 21.87 -39.67
N MET A 150 13.08 21.57 -38.39
CA MET A 150 13.93 22.30 -37.45
C MET A 150 15.38 22.42 -37.93
N LYS A 151 15.94 21.37 -38.53
CA LYS A 151 17.33 21.36 -39.02
C LYS A 151 17.56 22.32 -40.20
N SER A 152 16.52 22.59 -41.02
CA SER A 152 16.60 23.42 -42.19
C SER A 152 16.23 24.88 -41.92
N VAL A 153 15.39 25.14 -40.92
CA VAL A 153 14.82 26.45 -40.61
C VAL A 153 15.59 27.18 -39.52
N LEU A 154 16.08 26.44 -38.51
CA LEU A 154 16.74 27.03 -37.35
C LEU A 154 18.27 27.16 -37.57
N SER A 155 18.83 28.25 -37.07
CA SER A 155 20.30 28.37 -36.95
C SER A 155 20.82 27.38 -35.91
N SER A 156 22.10 27.04 -35.94
CA SER A 156 22.73 26.09 -35.00
C SER A 156 22.46 26.44 -33.54
N LYS A 157 22.45 27.72 -33.18
CA LYS A 157 22.18 28.17 -31.81
C LYS A 157 20.73 28.03 -31.41
N GLU A 158 19.80 28.37 -32.30
CA GLU A 158 18.37 28.22 -32.04
C GLU A 158 18.00 26.74 -31.90
N TYR A 159 18.53 25.90 -32.79
CA TYR A 159 18.36 24.46 -32.73
C TYR A 159 18.82 23.88 -31.35
N GLU A 160 20.00 24.28 -30.89
CA GLU A 160 20.56 23.82 -29.62
C GLU A 160 19.70 24.29 -28.43
N VAL A 161 19.24 25.55 -28.45
CA VAL A 161 18.33 26.09 -27.42
C VAL A 161 17.04 25.27 -27.35
N ILE A 162 16.41 24.99 -28.48
CA ILE A 162 15.17 24.21 -28.54
C ILE A 162 15.41 22.76 -28.08
N CYS A 163 16.48 22.12 -28.53
CA CYS A 163 16.83 20.76 -28.10
C CYS A 163 17.01 20.66 -26.55
N CYS A 164 17.75 21.61 -25.98
CA CYS A 164 17.96 21.64 -24.52
C CYS A 164 16.68 22.00 -23.77
N ARG A 165 15.83 22.86 -24.33
CA ARG A 165 14.61 23.31 -23.67
C ARG A 165 13.56 22.22 -23.52
N PHE A 166 13.35 21.47 -24.59
CA PHE A 166 12.34 20.41 -24.67
C PHE A 166 12.91 19.01 -24.46
N GLY A 167 14.20 18.89 -24.13
CA GLY A 167 14.80 17.57 -23.85
C GLY A 167 14.82 16.66 -25.06
N LEU A 168 14.94 17.19 -26.27
CA LEU A 168 14.89 16.39 -27.48
C LEU A 168 16.11 15.48 -27.62
N PHE A 169 15.94 14.38 -28.35
CA PHE A 169 17.01 13.39 -28.61
C PHE A 169 17.60 12.74 -27.34
N GLY A 170 16.76 12.54 -26.31
CA GLY A 170 17.17 11.88 -25.06
C GLY A 170 17.92 12.80 -24.08
N GLN A 171 17.94 14.09 -24.33
CA GLN A 171 18.48 15.06 -23.38
C GLN A 171 17.47 15.33 -22.26
N LYS A 172 17.97 15.84 -21.12
CA LYS A 172 17.10 16.28 -20.03
C LYS A 172 16.61 17.71 -20.32
N GLU A 173 15.32 17.97 -20.09
CA GLU A 173 14.76 19.32 -20.15
C GLU A 173 15.50 20.29 -19.24
N GLN A 174 15.86 21.46 -19.79
CA GLN A 174 16.57 22.50 -19.08
C GLN A 174 15.75 23.79 -18.99
N THR A 175 15.94 24.53 -17.90
CA THR A 175 15.32 25.85 -17.75
C THR A 175 16.06 26.89 -18.58
N GLN A 176 15.38 28.00 -18.94
CA GLN A 176 16.01 29.11 -19.67
C GLN A 176 17.31 29.64 -19.00
N ARG A 177 17.39 29.56 -17.66
CA ARG A 177 18.60 29.98 -16.91
C ARG A 177 19.76 29.01 -17.08
N GLU A 178 19.47 27.72 -17.11
CA GLU A 178 20.48 26.66 -17.31
C GLU A 178 21.01 26.72 -18.74
N ILE A 179 20.12 26.84 -19.74
CA ILE A 179 20.48 27.00 -21.14
C ILE A 179 21.35 28.27 -21.34
N ALA A 180 20.95 29.38 -20.73
CA ALA A 180 21.71 30.63 -20.82
C ALA A 180 23.14 30.49 -20.27
N ARG A 181 23.32 29.74 -19.17
CA ARG A 181 24.65 29.43 -18.60
C ARG A 181 25.42 28.47 -19.49
N HIS A 182 24.76 27.43 -20.01
CA HIS A 182 25.37 26.40 -20.85
C HIS A 182 25.91 27.00 -22.17
N LEU A 183 25.12 27.85 -22.82
CA LEU A 183 25.47 28.44 -24.11
C LEU A 183 26.18 29.82 -24.01
N HIS A 184 26.45 30.29 -22.77
CA HIS A 184 27.07 31.59 -22.50
C HIS A 184 26.33 32.78 -23.15
N ILE A 185 24.99 32.77 -23.14
CA ILE A 185 24.12 33.81 -23.66
C ILE A 185 23.21 34.38 -22.57
N SER A 186 22.55 35.51 -22.87
CA SER A 186 21.61 36.08 -21.90
C SER A 186 20.29 35.26 -21.84
N ARG A 187 19.69 35.20 -20.63
CA ARG A 187 18.37 34.56 -20.47
C ARG A 187 17.31 35.19 -21.41
N SER A 188 17.38 36.52 -21.57
CA SER A 188 16.43 37.24 -22.43
C SER A 188 16.57 36.85 -23.90
N TYR A 189 17.78 36.43 -24.32
CA TYR A 189 18.01 35.92 -25.65
C TYR A 189 17.44 34.52 -25.84
N VAL A 190 17.61 33.63 -24.83
CA VAL A 190 16.97 32.31 -24.83
C VAL A 190 15.44 32.45 -24.94
N SER A 191 14.84 33.35 -24.13
CA SER A 191 13.40 33.60 -24.16
C SER A 191 12.85 34.17 -25.48
N ARG A 192 13.69 34.77 -26.30
CA ARG A 192 13.29 35.25 -27.63
C ARG A 192 13.37 34.17 -28.71
N ILE A 193 14.25 33.19 -28.50
CA ILE A 193 14.36 32.04 -29.40
C ILE A 193 13.21 31.09 -29.21
N GLU A 194 12.82 30.87 -27.95
CA GLU A 194 11.69 30.01 -27.53
C GLU A 194 10.34 30.60 -27.95
#